data_c5f685dcdb68a350330a91e8a361ad54
#
_entry.id   c5f685dcdb68a350330a91e8a361ad54
#
_cell.length_a   1.000
_cell.length_b   1.000
_cell.length_c   1.000
_cell.angle_alpha   90.00
_cell.angle_beta   90.00
_cell.angle_gamma   90.00
#
_symmetry.space_group_name_H-M   'P 1'
#
loop_
_entity.id
_entity.type
_entity.pdbx_description
1 polymer ?
#
loop_
_entity_poly.entity_id
_entity_poly.type
_entity_poly.pdbx_seq_one_letter_code
_entity_poly.pdbx_strand_id
1 'polypeptide(L)'
;PPEYTEMRKLALQRKYIFAPAAEIFFFQAKLMENFTDDFEYHGQFLRSFPTYREMSNLQLRGYFSWRTAVRKCKIEKTCISFVYVYLYELLNLIGAADPEDAFFKLKNFAAAYSEYDKRVQGTVSKWLIDFAAYYNLDPRLLKDSEFLKNDGALLRLMNYEENTPAEALGAIENFSSYKIRDAAFYKKFPERTEAAVYNAFGMLLEYYTTFENGNFYEKLFGKKLHEPHFIFDQAVFYEKAPHPDCVYEINGIYRYICRDNKWSIERFYPQKDKAGKVGSILKGIDSALRLKFGFKPPIKSPELSRDTERIIKETVDTAFAEERKAAAPKIEIDVSKLQSIRDTADITRDKLIVDEEEPTEQIIPKAEQPKTEVTADEPCLKVLKALLGGADPEKTARDSGIMLTVAIDEINERLFDDFGDTVIIFNGDTPEIIEDYKEELKGMFNI
;
A
#
# COMPACT_ATOMS: atom_id res chain seq x y z
N PRO A 1 17.27 -57.28 -5.86
CA PRO A 1 15.83 -57.60 -5.79
C PRO A 1 15.24 -57.81 -7.19
N PRO A 2 14.31 -58.78 -7.39
CA PRO A 2 13.70 -59.06 -8.68
C PRO A 2 12.92 -57.88 -9.22
N GLU A 3 12.36 -57.04 -8.36
CA GLU A 3 11.63 -55.81 -8.69
C GLU A 3 12.49 -54.84 -9.52
N TYR A 4 13.79 -54.76 -9.24
CA TYR A 4 14.68 -53.89 -10.03
C TYR A 4 14.85 -54.42 -11.46
N THR A 5 14.85 -55.71 -11.63
CA THR A 5 14.91 -56.36 -12.94
C THR A 5 13.64 -56.09 -13.72
N GLU A 6 12.49 -56.18 -13.09
CA GLU A 6 11.18 -55.84 -13.69
C GLU A 6 11.08 -54.35 -14.05
N MET A 7 11.49 -53.48 -13.15
CA MET A 7 11.50 -52.03 -13.37
C MET A 7 12.40 -51.66 -14.57
N ARG A 8 13.61 -52.30 -14.70
CA ARG A 8 14.51 -52.06 -15.83
C ARG A 8 13.96 -52.64 -17.15
N LYS A 9 13.37 -53.83 -17.10
CA LYS A 9 12.71 -54.46 -18.25
C LYS A 9 11.56 -53.63 -18.80
N LEU A 10 10.84 -52.90 -17.94
CA LEU A 10 9.77 -52.00 -18.33
C LEU A 10 10.27 -50.96 -19.35
N ALA A 11 11.42 -50.33 -19.11
CA ALA A 11 12.00 -49.37 -20.05
C ALA A 11 12.42 -49.98 -21.40
N LEU A 12 12.64 -51.28 -21.44
CA LEU A 12 13.01 -52.02 -22.69
C LEU A 12 11.80 -52.53 -23.49
N GLN A 13 10.59 -52.41 -22.98
CA GLN A 13 9.38 -52.80 -23.72
C GLN A 13 9.24 -51.96 -24.96
N ARG A 14 8.81 -52.61 -26.08
CA ARG A 14 8.67 -51.98 -27.42
C ARG A 14 7.87 -50.67 -27.38
N LYS A 15 6.84 -50.59 -26.55
CA LYS A 15 5.97 -49.40 -26.40
C LYS A 15 6.71 -48.19 -25.84
N TYR A 16 7.83 -48.38 -25.11
CA TYR A 16 8.60 -47.32 -24.50
C TYR A 16 9.92 -47.00 -25.19
N ILE A 17 10.26 -47.63 -26.33
CA ILE A 17 11.53 -47.41 -27.04
C ILE A 17 11.70 -45.92 -27.43
N PHE A 18 10.62 -45.26 -27.76
CA PHE A 18 10.59 -43.84 -28.12
C PHE A 18 9.85 -42.96 -27.11
N ALA A 19 9.53 -43.51 -25.92
CA ALA A 19 8.80 -42.75 -24.91
C ALA A 19 9.73 -41.70 -24.26
N PRO A 20 9.17 -40.53 -23.91
CA PRO A 20 9.89 -39.53 -23.10
C PRO A 20 10.41 -40.13 -21.80
N ALA A 21 11.55 -39.62 -21.30
CA ALA A 21 12.12 -40.07 -20.04
C ALA A 21 11.16 -39.95 -18.86
N ALA A 22 10.32 -38.92 -18.87
CA ALA A 22 9.27 -38.69 -17.84
C ALA A 22 8.19 -39.79 -17.85
N GLU A 23 7.79 -40.28 -19.01
CA GLU A 23 6.84 -41.39 -19.13
C GLU A 23 7.42 -42.68 -18.55
N ILE A 24 8.65 -43.02 -18.95
CA ILE A 24 9.35 -44.19 -18.44
C ILE A 24 9.49 -44.11 -16.91
N PHE A 25 9.93 -42.98 -16.42
CA PHE A 25 10.04 -42.69 -14.97
C PHE A 25 8.73 -42.91 -14.26
N PHE A 26 7.63 -42.35 -14.78
CA PHE A 26 6.29 -42.49 -14.21
C PHE A 26 5.90 -43.97 -14.02
N PHE A 27 6.04 -44.79 -15.08
CA PHE A 27 5.64 -46.19 -15.00
C PHE A 27 6.59 -47.02 -14.11
N GLN A 28 7.88 -46.71 -14.10
CA GLN A 28 8.83 -47.32 -13.17
C GLN A 28 8.49 -46.93 -11.72
N ALA A 29 8.20 -45.67 -11.45
CA ALA A 29 7.84 -45.20 -10.12
C ALA A 29 6.51 -45.80 -9.65
N LYS A 30 5.55 -45.99 -10.53
CA LYS A 30 4.28 -46.65 -10.22
C LYS A 30 4.47 -48.12 -9.87
N LEU A 31 5.34 -48.82 -10.60
CA LEU A 31 5.72 -50.22 -10.28
C LEU A 31 6.39 -50.31 -8.92
N MET A 32 7.27 -49.36 -8.60
CA MET A 32 8.03 -49.32 -7.36
C MET A 32 7.34 -48.59 -6.20
N GLU A 33 6.09 -48.19 -6.37
CA GLU A 33 5.39 -47.30 -5.42
C GLU A 33 5.43 -47.84 -3.98
N ASN A 34 5.12 -49.09 -3.80
CA ASN A 34 5.07 -49.75 -2.49
C ASN A 34 6.34 -50.47 -2.10
N PHE A 35 7.39 -50.41 -2.96
CA PHE A 35 8.65 -51.06 -2.67
C PHE A 35 9.37 -50.39 -1.50
N THR A 36 9.92 -51.20 -0.59
CA THR A 36 10.71 -50.75 0.57
C THR A 36 12.06 -51.43 0.59
N ASP A 37 13.09 -50.76 1.07
CA ASP A 37 14.41 -51.36 1.32
C ASP A 37 14.95 -50.82 2.67
N ASP A 38 15.93 -51.47 3.25
CA ASP A 38 16.60 -51.10 4.50
C ASP A 38 18.15 -51.09 4.38
N PHE A 39 18.61 -50.99 3.11
CA PHE A 39 20.03 -51.03 2.80
C PHE A 39 20.77 -49.75 3.21
N GLU A 40 21.81 -49.84 3.96
CA GLU A 40 22.66 -48.73 4.32
C GLU A 40 23.55 -48.32 3.12
N TYR A 41 23.46 -47.09 2.70
CA TYR A 41 24.13 -46.55 1.54
C TYR A 41 24.87 -45.23 1.86
N HIS A 42 26.20 -45.25 1.64
CA HIS A 42 27.06 -44.09 1.88
C HIS A 42 27.62 -43.45 0.60
N GLY A 43 27.17 -43.89 -0.55
CA GLY A 43 27.65 -43.39 -1.83
C GLY A 43 27.02 -42.06 -2.25
N GLN A 44 27.46 -41.55 -3.38
CA GLN A 44 26.94 -40.32 -3.99
C GLN A 44 26.22 -40.65 -5.30
N PHE A 45 25.20 -39.88 -5.57
CA PHE A 45 24.50 -39.85 -6.86
C PHE A 45 24.22 -38.39 -7.23
N LEU A 46 24.80 -37.93 -8.33
CA LEU A 46 24.63 -36.56 -8.82
C LEU A 46 24.34 -36.58 -10.31
N ARG A 47 23.16 -36.14 -10.68
CA ARG A 47 22.69 -36.00 -12.05
C ARG A 47 21.75 -34.80 -12.20
N SER A 48 21.73 -34.19 -13.38
CA SER A 48 20.69 -33.32 -13.79
C SER A 48 19.47 -34.14 -14.20
N PHE A 49 18.26 -33.74 -13.79
CA PHE A 49 17.02 -34.47 -14.03
C PHE A 49 17.11 -35.97 -13.69
N PRO A 50 17.47 -36.34 -12.44
CA PRO A 50 17.73 -37.69 -12.04
C PRO A 50 16.46 -38.56 -12.11
N THR A 51 16.61 -39.78 -12.64
CA THR A 51 15.57 -40.82 -12.61
C THR A 51 16.17 -42.17 -12.20
N TYR A 52 15.36 -43.21 -12.07
CA TYR A 52 15.85 -44.52 -11.71
C TYR A 52 16.76 -45.12 -12.77
N ARG A 53 16.65 -44.68 -14.01
CA ARG A 53 17.43 -45.19 -15.15
C ARG A 53 18.92 -44.96 -14.97
N GLU A 54 19.29 -43.82 -14.39
CA GLU A 54 20.71 -43.44 -14.21
C GLU A 54 21.32 -44.05 -12.93
N MET A 55 20.53 -44.69 -12.06
CA MET A 55 21.00 -45.30 -10.83
C MET A 55 21.57 -46.70 -11.03
N SER A 56 22.68 -46.99 -10.44
CA SER A 56 23.16 -48.37 -10.23
C SER A 56 22.23 -49.12 -9.26
N ASN A 57 22.38 -50.44 -9.17
CA ASN A 57 21.57 -51.23 -8.22
C ASN A 57 21.82 -50.83 -6.76
N LEU A 58 23.07 -50.47 -6.41
CA LEU A 58 23.36 -49.98 -5.05
C LEU A 58 22.75 -48.62 -4.77
N GLN A 59 22.74 -47.72 -5.77
CA GLN A 59 22.10 -46.42 -5.66
C GLN A 59 20.58 -46.55 -5.55
N LEU A 60 19.97 -47.49 -6.30
CA LEU A 60 18.52 -47.77 -6.17
C LEU A 60 18.21 -48.28 -4.76
N ARG A 61 19.01 -49.20 -4.22
CA ARG A 61 18.83 -49.66 -2.83
C ARG A 61 18.92 -48.51 -1.84
N GLY A 62 19.97 -47.69 -1.95
CA GLY A 62 20.13 -46.50 -1.10
C GLY A 62 18.99 -45.53 -1.19
N TYR A 63 18.50 -45.26 -2.42
CA TYR A 63 17.36 -44.40 -2.64
C TYR A 63 16.08 -44.94 -1.97
N PHE A 64 15.74 -46.21 -2.24
CA PHE A 64 14.52 -46.78 -1.69
C PHE A 64 14.55 -46.96 -0.15
N SER A 65 15.72 -47.22 0.43
CA SER A 65 15.90 -47.22 1.88
C SER A 65 15.67 -45.83 2.47
N TRP A 66 16.29 -44.80 1.90
CA TRP A 66 16.08 -43.42 2.30
C TRP A 66 14.61 -43.00 2.10
N ARG A 67 14.00 -43.28 0.93
CA ARG A 67 12.58 -43.01 0.68
C ARG A 67 11.66 -43.70 1.69
N THR A 68 11.98 -44.95 2.06
CA THR A 68 11.21 -45.69 3.07
C THR A 68 11.28 -44.98 4.43
N ALA A 69 12.42 -44.44 4.82
CA ALA A 69 12.57 -43.67 6.03
C ALA A 69 11.77 -42.33 5.95
N VAL A 70 11.88 -41.61 4.85
CA VAL A 70 11.13 -40.36 4.62
C VAL A 70 9.62 -40.57 4.73
N ARG A 71 9.08 -41.65 4.15
CA ARG A 71 7.66 -42.00 4.22
C ARG A 71 7.20 -42.39 5.64
N LYS A 72 8.16 -42.73 6.51
CA LYS A 72 7.94 -42.92 7.96
C LYS A 72 8.26 -41.68 8.78
N CYS A 73 8.26 -40.48 8.14
CA CYS A 73 8.58 -39.21 8.76
C CYS A 73 10.01 -39.08 9.32
N LYS A 74 10.93 -39.92 8.89
CA LYS A 74 12.34 -39.84 9.25
C LYS A 74 13.12 -39.21 8.09
N ILE A 75 13.25 -37.88 8.10
CA ILE A 75 13.92 -37.13 7.04
C ILE A 75 15.39 -36.93 7.44
N GLU A 76 16.29 -37.56 6.71
CA GLU A 76 17.74 -37.46 6.91
C GLU A 76 18.39 -36.85 5.66
N LYS A 77 19.55 -36.22 5.86
CA LYS A 77 20.33 -35.64 4.76
C LYS A 77 20.77 -36.74 3.79
N THR A 78 20.59 -36.51 2.49
CA THR A 78 21.04 -37.37 1.42
C THR A 78 21.59 -36.57 0.23
N CYS A 79 22.04 -37.26 -0.84
CA CYS A 79 22.43 -36.56 -2.06
C CYS A 79 21.24 -35.89 -2.74
N ILE A 80 21.49 -34.71 -3.29
CA ILE A 80 20.40 -33.84 -3.83
C ILE A 80 19.61 -34.53 -4.96
N SER A 81 20.24 -35.43 -5.73
CA SER A 81 19.53 -36.16 -6.80
C SER A 81 18.48 -37.12 -6.24
N PHE A 82 18.72 -37.76 -5.09
CA PHE A 82 17.69 -38.57 -4.44
C PHE A 82 16.50 -37.71 -4.00
N VAL A 83 16.77 -36.52 -3.47
CA VAL A 83 15.72 -35.56 -3.09
C VAL A 83 14.85 -35.24 -4.29
N TYR A 84 15.44 -34.88 -5.44
CA TYR A 84 14.67 -34.54 -6.62
C TYR A 84 13.86 -35.73 -7.18
N VAL A 85 14.40 -36.94 -7.17
CA VAL A 85 13.64 -38.15 -7.58
C VAL A 85 12.39 -38.31 -6.69
N TYR A 86 12.52 -38.13 -5.38
CA TYR A 86 11.37 -38.21 -4.47
C TYR A 86 10.35 -37.09 -4.74
N LEU A 87 10.81 -35.88 -4.99
CA LEU A 87 9.91 -34.77 -5.36
C LEU A 87 9.18 -35.07 -6.69
N TYR A 88 9.89 -35.65 -7.67
CA TYR A 88 9.26 -36.05 -8.94
C TYR A 88 8.23 -37.17 -8.74
N GLU A 89 8.47 -38.13 -7.82
CA GLU A 89 7.45 -39.10 -7.44
C GLU A 89 6.17 -38.38 -6.96
N LEU A 90 6.29 -37.44 -6.02
CA LEU A 90 5.14 -36.72 -5.48
C LEU A 90 4.43 -35.84 -6.52
N LEU A 91 5.18 -35.16 -7.40
CA LEU A 91 4.58 -34.38 -8.51
C LEU A 91 3.74 -35.28 -9.43
N ASN A 92 4.16 -36.53 -9.62
CA ASN A 92 3.45 -37.54 -10.40
C ASN A 92 2.42 -38.34 -9.60
N LEU A 93 2.07 -37.93 -8.38
CA LEU A 93 1.15 -38.59 -7.44
C LEU A 93 1.59 -40.01 -7.05
N ILE A 94 2.88 -40.29 -7.04
CA ILE A 94 3.43 -41.56 -6.58
C ILE A 94 3.65 -41.52 -5.06
N GLY A 95 3.01 -42.45 -4.34
CA GLY A 95 3.06 -42.50 -2.91
C GLY A 95 2.19 -41.46 -2.19
N ALA A 96 1.19 -40.97 -2.90
CA ALA A 96 0.15 -40.09 -2.39
C ALA A 96 -1.24 -40.67 -2.70
N ALA A 97 -2.19 -40.43 -1.80
CA ALA A 97 -3.56 -40.90 -1.95
C ALA A 97 -4.32 -40.12 -3.03
N ASP A 98 -4.11 -38.83 -3.07
CA ASP A 98 -4.74 -37.88 -3.97
C ASP A 98 -3.85 -36.64 -4.18
N PRO A 99 -4.23 -35.68 -5.04
CA PRO A 99 -3.45 -34.48 -5.26
C PRO A 99 -3.27 -33.59 -4.01
N GLU A 100 -4.25 -33.52 -3.12
CA GLU A 100 -4.14 -32.70 -1.91
C GLU A 100 -3.12 -33.32 -0.93
N ASP A 101 -3.13 -34.64 -0.74
CA ASP A 101 -2.13 -35.37 0.04
C ASP A 101 -0.72 -35.17 -0.54
N ALA A 102 -0.57 -35.24 -1.87
CA ALA A 102 0.72 -34.98 -2.53
C ALA A 102 1.21 -33.54 -2.29
N PHE A 103 0.30 -32.56 -2.37
CA PHE A 103 0.60 -31.16 -2.08
C PHE A 103 1.16 -30.97 -0.68
N PHE A 104 0.49 -31.53 0.33
CA PHE A 104 0.97 -31.44 1.72
C PHE A 104 2.28 -32.21 1.95
N LYS A 105 2.47 -33.38 1.31
CA LYS A 105 3.72 -34.11 1.37
C LYS A 105 4.88 -33.31 0.76
N LEU A 106 4.67 -32.68 -0.39
CA LEU A 106 5.66 -31.77 -1.02
C LEU A 106 6.00 -30.61 -0.09
N LYS A 107 4.99 -29.91 0.44
CA LYS A 107 5.14 -28.76 1.32
C LYS A 107 5.89 -29.11 2.59
N ASN A 108 5.47 -30.15 3.27
CA ASN A 108 6.04 -30.56 4.55
C ASN A 108 7.48 -31.11 4.38
N PHE A 109 7.71 -31.91 3.34
CA PHE A 109 9.04 -32.41 3.03
C PHE A 109 10.03 -31.27 2.73
N ALA A 110 9.63 -30.31 1.88
CA ALA A 110 10.49 -29.18 1.53
C ALA A 110 10.81 -28.30 2.75
N ALA A 111 9.83 -28.06 3.62
CA ALA A 111 10.02 -27.31 4.86
C ALA A 111 11.04 -28.03 5.79
N ALA A 112 10.86 -29.32 6.03
CA ALA A 112 11.76 -30.11 6.86
C ALA A 112 13.18 -30.23 6.25
N TYR A 113 13.27 -30.48 4.94
CA TYR A 113 14.56 -30.62 4.26
C TYR A 113 15.33 -29.30 4.10
N SER A 114 14.66 -28.17 4.27
CA SER A 114 15.27 -26.82 4.19
C SER A 114 16.39 -26.61 5.22
N GLU A 115 16.40 -27.36 6.31
CA GLU A 115 17.50 -27.38 7.29
C GLU A 115 18.82 -27.89 6.69
N TYR A 116 18.75 -28.78 5.71
CA TYR A 116 19.91 -29.33 5.00
C TYR A 116 20.22 -28.55 3.71
N ASP A 117 19.21 -28.12 2.97
CA ASP A 117 19.38 -27.35 1.72
C ASP A 117 18.17 -26.44 1.43
N LYS A 118 18.33 -25.14 1.65
CA LYS A 118 17.29 -24.12 1.41
C LYS A 118 16.84 -24.02 -0.05
N ARG A 119 17.66 -24.47 -1.01
CA ARG A 119 17.31 -24.43 -2.43
C ARG A 119 16.12 -25.33 -2.74
N VAL A 120 15.99 -26.45 -2.04
CA VAL A 120 14.85 -27.38 -2.17
C VAL A 120 13.54 -26.67 -1.88
N GLN A 121 13.47 -25.93 -0.76
CA GLN A 121 12.27 -25.16 -0.41
C GLN A 121 11.93 -24.11 -1.49
N GLY A 122 12.93 -23.39 -2.00
CA GLY A 122 12.72 -22.39 -3.05
C GLY A 122 12.15 -22.99 -4.35
N THR A 123 12.64 -24.17 -4.76
CA THR A 123 12.14 -24.90 -5.93
C THR A 123 10.73 -25.41 -5.71
N VAL A 124 10.50 -26.10 -4.59
CA VAL A 124 9.19 -26.70 -4.27
C VAL A 124 8.11 -25.62 -4.09
N SER A 125 8.46 -24.48 -3.51
CA SER A 125 7.50 -23.37 -3.34
C SER A 125 6.95 -22.87 -4.69
N LYS A 126 7.76 -22.87 -5.76
CA LYS A 126 7.28 -22.57 -7.12
C LYS A 126 6.39 -23.69 -7.66
N TRP A 127 6.86 -24.94 -7.54
CA TRP A 127 6.10 -26.09 -8.01
C TRP A 127 4.77 -26.29 -7.28
N LEU A 128 4.63 -25.85 -6.02
CA LEU A 128 3.37 -25.91 -5.28
C LEU A 128 2.29 -25.00 -5.91
N ILE A 129 2.69 -23.87 -6.49
CA ILE A 129 1.75 -22.99 -7.22
C ILE A 129 1.30 -23.68 -8.51
N ASP A 130 2.26 -24.19 -9.29
CA ASP A 130 1.99 -24.98 -10.49
C ASP A 130 1.11 -26.20 -10.18
N PHE A 131 1.41 -26.88 -9.07
CA PHE A 131 0.71 -28.08 -8.62
C PHE A 131 -0.77 -27.78 -8.30
N ALA A 132 -0.99 -26.69 -7.57
CA ALA A 132 -2.35 -26.26 -7.25
C ALA A 132 -3.12 -25.89 -8.52
N ALA A 133 -2.49 -25.21 -9.47
CA ALA A 133 -3.10 -24.86 -10.75
C ALA A 133 -3.38 -26.09 -11.61
N TYR A 134 -2.41 -27.01 -11.76
CA TYR A 134 -2.52 -28.20 -12.57
C TYR A 134 -3.60 -29.18 -12.08
N TYR A 135 -3.67 -29.39 -10.76
CA TYR A 135 -4.64 -30.31 -10.15
C TYR A 135 -5.92 -29.62 -9.66
N ASN A 136 -6.08 -28.31 -9.96
CA ASN A 136 -7.24 -27.50 -9.58
C ASN A 136 -7.56 -27.58 -8.08
N LEU A 137 -6.54 -27.43 -7.24
CA LEU A 137 -6.69 -27.43 -5.78
C LEU A 137 -7.23 -26.07 -5.29
N ASP A 138 -7.72 -26.07 -4.05
CA ASP A 138 -8.19 -24.83 -3.42
C ASP A 138 -7.06 -23.78 -3.32
N PRO A 139 -7.20 -22.58 -3.92
CA PRO A 139 -6.18 -21.52 -3.85
C PRO A 139 -5.81 -21.10 -2.42
N ARG A 140 -6.70 -21.32 -1.44
CA ARG A 140 -6.42 -21.03 -0.02
C ARG A 140 -5.25 -21.82 0.55
N LEU A 141 -4.88 -22.95 -0.05
CA LEU A 141 -3.69 -23.72 0.33
C LEU A 141 -2.38 -22.95 0.09
N LEU A 142 -2.43 -21.93 -0.80
CA LEU A 142 -1.29 -21.10 -1.19
C LEU A 142 -1.14 -19.81 -0.36
N LYS A 143 -2.06 -19.50 0.57
CA LYS A 143 -2.11 -18.24 1.32
C LYS A 143 -0.81 -17.84 2.01
N ASP A 144 -0.02 -18.83 2.46
CA ASP A 144 1.25 -18.61 3.17
C ASP A 144 2.47 -18.64 2.24
N SER A 145 2.25 -18.66 0.92
CA SER A 145 3.35 -18.69 -0.05
C SER A 145 4.09 -17.35 -0.08
N GLU A 146 5.41 -17.39 0.15
CA GLU A 146 6.27 -16.21 0.01
C GLU A 146 6.20 -15.57 -1.38
N PHE A 147 5.93 -16.36 -2.43
CA PHE A 147 5.75 -15.86 -3.79
C PHE A 147 4.49 -15.03 -3.98
N LEU A 148 3.47 -15.19 -3.11
CA LEU A 148 2.21 -14.45 -3.14
C LEU A 148 2.17 -13.27 -2.15
N LYS A 149 3.24 -13.06 -1.39
CA LYS A 149 3.30 -11.99 -0.39
C LYS A 149 3.10 -10.60 -0.98
N ASN A 150 3.73 -10.31 -2.11
CA ASN A 150 3.55 -9.06 -2.83
C ASN A 150 2.14 -8.92 -3.42
N ASP A 151 1.55 -10.04 -3.84
CA ASP A 151 0.19 -10.05 -4.38
C ASP A 151 -0.81 -9.66 -3.29
N GLY A 152 -0.67 -10.23 -2.08
CA GLY A 152 -1.50 -9.85 -0.93
C GLY A 152 -1.38 -8.38 -0.54
N ALA A 153 -0.16 -7.83 -0.59
CA ALA A 153 0.06 -6.41 -0.35
C ALA A 153 -0.60 -5.53 -1.44
N LEU A 154 -0.47 -5.92 -2.72
CA LEU A 154 -1.09 -5.18 -3.82
C LEU A 154 -2.62 -5.23 -3.75
N LEU A 155 -3.20 -6.38 -3.45
CA LEU A 155 -4.66 -6.54 -3.29
C LEU A 155 -5.20 -5.64 -2.17
N ARG A 156 -4.46 -5.52 -1.05
CA ARG A 156 -4.81 -4.55 0.01
C ARG A 156 -4.80 -3.12 -0.53
N LEU A 157 -3.77 -2.75 -1.30
CA LEU A 157 -3.70 -1.40 -1.88
C LEU A 157 -4.79 -1.15 -2.93
N MET A 158 -5.28 -2.18 -3.63
CA MET A 158 -6.43 -2.05 -4.55
C MET A 158 -7.75 -1.81 -3.83
N ASN A 159 -7.87 -2.29 -2.60
CA ASN A 159 -9.00 -2.03 -1.69
C ASN A 159 -8.59 -1.00 -0.63
N TYR A 160 -8.03 0.13 -1.07
CA TYR A 160 -7.34 1.10 -0.22
C TYR A 160 -8.19 1.58 0.96
N GLU A 161 -9.43 1.92 0.70
CA GLU A 161 -10.37 2.49 1.68
C GLU A 161 -10.78 1.51 2.79
N GLU A 162 -10.63 0.22 2.55
CA GLU A 162 -10.95 -0.82 3.54
C GLU A 162 -9.83 -1.03 4.56
N ASN A 163 -8.64 -0.46 4.32
CA ASN A 163 -7.49 -0.66 5.19
C ASN A 163 -7.42 0.37 6.31
N THR A 164 -6.93 -0.07 7.45
CA THR A 164 -6.43 0.84 8.47
C THR A 164 -5.13 1.51 7.99
N PRO A 165 -4.76 2.70 8.51
CA PRO A 165 -3.49 3.36 8.17
C PRO A 165 -2.26 2.46 8.37
N ALA A 166 -2.24 1.65 9.43
CA ALA A 166 -1.15 0.71 9.71
C ALA A 166 -1.04 -0.41 8.68
N GLU A 167 -2.18 -0.95 8.20
CA GLU A 167 -2.23 -1.98 7.16
C GLU A 167 -1.80 -1.44 5.80
N ALA A 168 -2.29 -0.26 5.44
CA ALA A 168 -1.91 0.42 4.20
C ALA A 168 -0.39 0.72 4.19
N LEU A 169 0.16 1.26 5.29
CA LEU A 169 1.60 1.46 5.41
C LEU A 169 2.38 0.15 5.24
N GLY A 170 1.94 -0.94 5.88
CA GLY A 170 2.57 -2.25 5.73
C GLY A 170 2.58 -2.75 4.28
N ALA A 171 1.48 -2.55 3.56
CA ALA A 171 1.37 -2.91 2.16
C ALA A 171 2.26 -2.03 1.26
N ILE A 172 2.30 -0.72 1.48
CA ILE A 172 3.15 0.23 0.74
C ILE A 172 4.64 -0.08 0.95
N GLU A 173 5.05 -0.33 2.19
CA GLU A 173 6.44 -0.62 2.53
C GLU A 173 6.99 -1.89 1.86
N ASN A 174 6.11 -2.84 1.50
CA ASN A 174 6.49 -4.04 0.76
C ASN A 174 7.09 -3.70 -0.61
N PHE A 175 6.66 -2.58 -1.21
CA PHE A 175 7.12 -2.08 -2.51
C PHE A 175 8.16 -0.95 -2.39
N SER A 176 8.60 -0.61 -1.19
CA SER A 176 9.47 0.54 -0.94
C SER A 176 10.92 0.15 -0.66
N SER A 177 11.85 0.94 -1.20
CA SER A 177 13.26 0.88 -0.82
C SER A 177 13.57 1.60 0.50
N TYR A 178 12.66 2.46 0.99
CA TYR A 178 12.78 3.16 2.26
C TYR A 178 11.85 2.56 3.30
N LYS A 179 12.41 2.09 4.42
CA LYS A 179 11.67 1.53 5.53
C LYS A 179 11.33 2.61 6.55
N ILE A 180 10.17 3.24 6.39
CA ILE A 180 9.76 4.36 7.25
C ILE A 180 9.53 3.92 8.70
N ARG A 181 9.16 2.66 8.93
CA ARG A 181 9.02 2.08 10.27
C ARG A 181 10.32 2.03 11.06
N ASP A 182 11.47 2.00 10.36
CA ASP A 182 12.79 2.07 11.00
C ASP A 182 13.20 3.51 11.36
N ALA A 183 12.50 4.51 10.81
CA ALA A 183 12.79 5.92 11.02
C ALA A 183 12.53 6.37 12.45
N ALA A 184 13.37 7.28 12.96
CA ALA A 184 13.28 7.78 14.35
C ALA A 184 11.96 8.51 14.62
N PHE A 185 11.40 9.21 13.63
CA PHE A 185 10.12 9.88 13.77
C PHE A 185 8.98 8.87 13.94
N TYR A 186 8.92 7.83 13.10
CA TYR A 186 7.92 6.77 13.22
C TYR A 186 7.98 6.09 14.59
N LYS A 187 9.17 5.73 15.07
CA LYS A 187 9.33 5.07 16.39
C LYS A 187 8.77 5.89 17.54
N LYS A 188 8.72 7.22 17.40
CA LYS A 188 8.18 8.11 18.42
C LYS A 188 6.70 8.43 18.21
N PHE A 189 6.27 8.50 16.94
CA PHE A 189 4.92 8.93 16.55
C PHE A 189 4.35 8.01 15.48
N PRO A 190 4.10 6.72 15.77
CA PRO A 190 3.67 5.74 14.77
C PRO A 190 2.32 6.10 14.13
N GLU A 191 1.29 6.36 14.94
CA GLU A 191 -0.06 6.66 14.47
C GLU A 191 -0.11 7.90 13.56
N ARG A 192 0.66 8.92 13.92
CA ARG A 192 0.76 10.16 13.15
C ARG A 192 1.40 9.93 11.77
N THR A 193 2.44 9.10 11.73
CA THR A 193 3.12 8.75 10.47
C THR A 193 2.23 7.86 9.61
N GLU A 194 1.54 6.89 10.20
CA GLU A 194 0.61 6.00 9.50
C GLU A 194 -0.54 6.78 8.87
N ALA A 195 -1.15 7.70 9.62
CA ALA A 195 -2.21 8.57 9.09
C ALA A 195 -1.71 9.47 7.96
N ALA A 196 -0.53 10.10 8.11
CA ALA A 196 0.04 10.94 7.07
C ALA A 196 0.35 10.15 5.77
N VAL A 197 0.90 8.94 5.90
CA VAL A 197 1.15 8.06 4.75
C VAL A 197 -0.15 7.64 4.10
N TYR A 198 -1.14 7.21 4.89
CA TYR A 198 -2.45 6.82 4.41
C TYR A 198 -3.10 7.96 3.61
N ASN A 199 -3.19 9.15 4.15
CA ASN A 199 -3.80 10.29 3.48
C ASN A 199 -3.03 10.69 2.22
N ALA A 200 -1.69 10.75 2.26
CA ALA A 200 -0.87 11.13 1.11
C ALA A 200 -1.01 10.14 -0.06
N PHE A 201 -1.00 8.83 0.22
CA PHE A 201 -1.19 7.83 -0.83
C PHE A 201 -2.64 7.79 -1.34
N GLY A 202 -3.64 8.07 -0.51
CA GLY A 202 -5.03 8.26 -0.94
C GLY A 202 -5.17 9.41 -1.93
N MET A 203 -4.60 10.58 -1.62
CA MET A 203 -4.58 11.72 -2.53
C MET A 203 -3.79 11.45 -3.81
N LEU A 204 -2.68 10.70 -3.73
CA LEU A 204 -1.93 10.27 -4.92
C LEU A 204 -2.76 9.32 -5.79
N LEU A 205 -3.51 8.40 -5.20
CA LEU A 205 -4.41 7.49 -5.91
C LEU A 205 -5.46 8.28 -6.71
N GLU A 206 -6.09 9.25 -6.06
CA GLU A 206 -7.06 10.14 -6.68
C GLU A 206 -6.44 10.97 -7.80
N TYR A 207 -5.28 11.59 -7.54
CA TYR A 207 -4.54 12.38 -8.53
C TYR A 207 -4.21 11.58 -9.80
N TYR A 208 -3.61 10.39 -9.65
CA TYR A 208 -3.26 9.55 -10.81
C TYR A 208 -4.49 9.05 -11.57
N THR A 209 -5.58 8.79 -10.87
CA THR A 209 -6.82 8.34 -11.50
C THR A 209 -7.48 9.47 -12.29
N THR A 210 -7.49 10.68 -11.74
CA THR A 210 -8.21 11.83 -12.32
C THR A 210 -7.41 12.53 -13.42
N PHE A 211 -6.12 12.81 -13.20
CA PHE A 211 -5.36 13.72 -14.05
C PHE A 211 -4.37 13.03 -14.99
N GLU A 212 -3.90 11.83 -14.67
CA GLU A 212 -2.88 11.19 -15.48
C GLU A 212 -3.38 10.06 -16.38
N ASN A 213 -4.68 9.79 -16.46
CA ASN A 213 -5.28 8.68 -17.20
C ASN A 213 -4.51 7.36 -17.02
N GLY A 214 -3.86 7.22 -15.87
CA GLY A 214 -2.89 6.19 -15.60
C GLY A 214 -3.35 5.23 -14.52
N ASN A 215 -2.90 4.00 -14.66
CA ASN A 215 -3.04 3.03 -13.61
C ASN A 215 -2.04 3.36 -12.49
N PHE A 216 -2.54 3.91 -11.37
CA PHE A 216 -1.76 4.23 -10.18
C PHE A 216 -0.84 3.06 -9.77
N TYR A 217 -1.37 1.84 -9.79
CA TYR A 217 -0.64 0.65 -9.37
C TYR A 217 0.52 0.33 -10.32
N GLU A 218 0.29 0.49 -11.64
CA GLU A 218 1.36 0.28 -12.61
C GLU A 218 2.43 1.37 -12.55
N LYS A 219 2.04 2.59 -12.23
CA LYS A 219 2.99 3.70 -12.09
C LYS A 219 3.90 3.59 -10.89
N LEU A 220 3.38 3.12 -9.75
CA LEU A 220 4.13 3.10 -8.49
C LEU A 220 4.68 1.73 -8.08
N PHE A 221 4.02 0.64 -8.46
CA PHE A 221 4.37 -0.66 -7.87
C PHE A 221 4.90 -1.67 -8.87
N GLY A 222 4.37 -1.73 -10.09
CA GLY A 222 4.81 -2.75 -11.02
C GLY A 222 4.09 -2.75 -12.36
N LYS A 223 3.99 -3.93 -12.98
CA LYS A 223 3.34 -4.11 -14.27
C LYS A 223 2.60 -5.44 -14.33
N LYS A 224 1.38 -5.44 -14.86
CA LYS A 224 0.65 -6.66 -15.17
C LYS A 224 1.18 -7.23 -16.48
N LEU A 225 1.60 -8.50 -16.47
CA LEU A 225 2.10 -9.21 -17.63
C LEU A 225 1.27 -10.46 -17.87
N HIS A 226 1.16 -10.83 -19.14
CA HIS A 226 0.68 -12.13 -19.61
C HIS A 226 1.83 -12.79 -20.35
N GLU A 227 2.27 -13.95 -19.89
CA GLU A 227 3.45 -14.63 -20.44
C GLU A 227 3.27 -16.15 -20.49
N PRO A 228 3.90 -16.83 -21.46
CA PRO A 228 3.93 -18.29 -21.48
C PRO A 228 4.53 -18.85 -20.21
N HIS A 229 4.01 -19.98 -19.75
CA HIS A 229 4.48 -20.66 -18.55
C HIS A 229 4.70 -22.15 -18.81
N PHE A 230 5.72 -22.72 -18.19
CA PHE A 230 6.01 -24.13 -18.24
C PHE A 230 5.70 -24.74 -16.86
N ILE A 231 4.65 -25.54 -16.81
CA ILE A 231 4.24 -26.25 -15.60
C ILE A 231 5.38 -27.18 -15.16
N PHE A 232 5.74 -27.11 -13.86
CA PHE A 232 6.83 -27.87 -13.26
C PHE A 232 8.17 -27.72 -14.00
N ASP A 233 8.49 -26.49 -14.43
CA ASP A 233 9.77 -26.24 -15.09
C ASP A 233 10.93 -26.87 -14.32
N GLN A 234 11.84 -27.51 -15.06
CA GLN A 234 12.99 -28.27 -14.53
C GLN A 234 12.63 -29.50 -13.67
N ALA A 235 11.41 -30.04 -13.79
CA ALA A 235 11.03 -31.30 -13.17
C ALA A 235 10.86 -32.43 -14.18
N VAL A 236 10.93 -33.69 -13.70
CA VAL A 236 10.50 -34.85 -14.45
C VAL A 236 9.04 -35.13 -14.12
N PHE A 237 8.16 -34.64 -14.99
CA PHE A 237 6.71 -34.77 -14.84
C PHE A 237 6.11 -35.39 -16.10
N TYR A 238 5.25 -36.40 -15.95
CA TYR A 238 4.57 -37.07 -17.06
C TYR A 238 3.12 -36.64 -17.17
N GLU A 239 2.83 -35.93 -18.22
CA GLU A 239 1.47 -35.54 -18.57
C GLU A 239 0.81 -36.69 -19.35
N LYS A 240 -0.11 -37.43 -18.70
CA LYS A 240 -0.75 -38.62 -19.26
C LYS A 240 -1.63 -38.35 -20.46
N ALA A 241 -2.23 -37.16 -20.48
CA ALA A 241 -3.11 -36.67 -21.52
C ALA A 241 -3.03 -35.14 -21.57
N PRO A 242 -3.34 -34.51 -22.72
CA PRO A 242 -3.43 -33.07 -22.78
C PRO A 242 -4.35 -32.52 -21.69
N HIS A 243 -3.90 -31.48 -21.03
CA HIS A 243 -4.70 -30.86 -19.99
C HIS A 243 -5.88 -30.12 -20.60
N PRO A 244 -7.11 -30.26 -20.04
CA PRO A 244 -8.27 -29.54 -20.55
C PRO A 244 -8.08 -28.03 -20.41
N ASP A 245 -8.74 -27.28 -21.29
CA ASP A 245 -8.77 -25.82 -21.20
C ASP A 245 -9.35 -25.39 -19.86
N CYS A 246 -8.64 -24.52 -19.18
CA CYS A 246 -9.06 -24.02 -17.88
C CYS A 246 -8.49 -22.63 -17.58
N VAL A 247 -9.09 -22.00 -16.58
CA VAL A 247 -8.54 -20.83 -15.91
C VAL A 247 -8.51 -21.13 -14.41
N TYR A 248 -7.34 -21.08 -13.83
CA TYR A 248 -7.17 -21.25 -12.38
C TYR A 248 -6.81 -19.91 -11.74
N GLU A 249 -7.73 -19.37 -10.99
CA GLU A 249 -7.60 -18.09 -10.28
C GLU A 249 -6.95 -18.33 -8.93
N ILE A 250 -5.74 -17.79 -8.71
CA ILE A 250 -5.09 -17.81 -7.40
C ILE A 250 -5.64 -16.66 -6.54
N ASN A 251 -5.72 -15.48 -7.15
CA ASN A 251 -6.28 -14.26 -6.57
C ASN A 251 -6.63 -13.27 -7.69
N GLY A 252 -7.21 -12.11 -7.36
CA GLY A 252 -7.68 -11.13 -8.35
C GLY A 252 -6.63 -10.56 -9.32
N ILE A 253 -5.34 -10.85 -9.10
CA ILE A 253 -4.21 -10.31 -9.90
C ILE A 253 -3.26 -11.38 -10.42
N TYR A 254 -3.46 -12.64 -10.06
CA TYR A 254 -2.63 -13.76 -10.49
C TYR A 254 -3.49 -14.96 -10.87
N ARG A 255 -3.40 -15.41 -12.11
CA ARG A 255 -4.10 -16.58 -12.63
C ARG A 255 -3.29 -17.35 -13.65
N TYR A 256 -3.55 -18.65 -13.71
CA TYR A 256 -3.07 -19.56 -14.73
C TYR A 256 -4.16 -19.76 -15.79
N ILE A 257 -3.74 -19.87 -17.04
CA ILE A 257 -4.62 -20.10 -18.18
C ILE A 257 -4.02 -21.25 -19.00
N CYS A 258 -4.80 -22.32 -19.18
CA CYS A 258 -4.48 -23.39 -20.11
C CYS A 258 -5.37 -23.30 -21.32
N ARG A 259 -4.78 -23.28 -22.52
CA ARG A 259 -5.47 -23.35 -23.82
C ARG A 259 -4.68 -24.27 -24.74
N ASP A 260 -5.36 -25.24 -25.36
CA ASP A 260 -4.73 -26.22 -26.25
C ASP A 260 -3.48 -26.86 -25.65
N ASN A 261 -3.54 -27.25 -24.36
CA ASN A 261 -2.44 -27.79 -23.57
C ASN A 261 -1.22 -26.85 -23.44
N LYS A 262 -1.41 -25.57 -23.63
CA LYS A 262 -0.38 -24.53 -23.42
C LYS A 262 -0.76 -23.67 -22.24
N TRP A 263 0.16 -23.59 -21.31
CA TRP A 263 -0.02 -22.79 -20.11
C TRP A 263 0.56 -21.39 -20.27
N SER A 264 -0.16 -20.43 -19.73
CA SER A 264 0.29 -19.05 -19.57
C SER A 264 -0.15 -18.54 -18.21
N ILE A 265 0.52 -17.50 -17.74
CA ILE A 265 0.17 -16.82 -16.49
C ILE A 265 -0.10 -15.36 -16.76
N GLU A 266 -1.11 -14.84 -16.07
CA GLU A 266 -1.27 -13.42 -15.89
C GLU A 266 -0.95 -13.08 -14.45
N ARG A 267 -0.01 -12.17 -14.24
CA ARG A 267 0.43 -11.77 -12.91
C ARG A 267 0.93 -10.34 -12.91
N PHE A 268 0.79 -9.71 -11.74
CA PHE A 268 1.41 -8.42 -11.49
C PHE A 268 2.85 -8.61 -10.97
N TYR A 269 3.81 -8.03 -11.69
CA TYR A 269 5.23 -8.10 -11.32
C TYR A 269 5.70 -6.79 -10.72
N PRO A 270 6.12 -6.78 -9.43
CA PRO A 270 6.80 -5.63 -8.84
C PRO A 270 8.08 -5.31 -9.61
N GLN A 271 8.29 -4.03 -9.92
CA GLN A 271 9.49 -3.57 -10.63
C GLN A 271 10.45 -2.88 -9.65
N LYS A 272 11.73 -3.25 -9.68
CA LYS A 272 12.73 -2.74 -8.73
C LYS A 272 12.96 -1.22 -8.83
N ASP A 273 12.87 -0.63 -10.03
CA ASP A 273 12.95 0.81 -10.26
C ASP A 273 11.80 1.57 -9.59
N LYS A 274 10.62 0.95 -9.48
CA LYS A 274 9.46 1.51 -8.79
C LYS A 274 9.66 1.59 -7.27
N ALA A 275 10.38 0.64 -6.69
CA ALA A 275 10.67 0.65 -5.25
C ALA A 275 11.43 1.91 -4.82
N GLY A 276 12.28 2.46 -5.68
CA GLY A 276 12.94 3.75 -5.47
C GLY A 276 11.96 4.92 -5.43
N LYS A 277 10.96 4.94 -6.32
CA LYS A 277 9.92 5.99 -6.34
C LYS A 277 9.06 5.96 -5.07
N VAL A 278 8.55 4.78 -4.70
CA VAL A 278 7.78 4.62 -3.45
C VAL A 278 8.62 5.01 -2.24
N GLY A 279 9.89 4.60 -2.22
CA GLY A 279 10.84 4.97 -1.17
C GLY A 279 11.07 6.49 -1.08
N SER A 280 11.16 7.18 -2.21
CA SER A 280 11.26 8.64 -2.24
C SER A 280 10.00 9.31 -1.69
N ILE A 281 8.80 8.81 -2.03
CA ILE A 281 7.55 9.34 -1.49
C ILE A 281 7.53 9.19 0.04
N LEU A 282 7.78 7.99 0.56
CA LEU A 282 7.81 7.75 2.01
C LEU A 282 8.85 8.60 2.73
N LYS A 283 10.05 8.75 2.14
CA LYS A 283 11.11 9.61 2.70
C LYS A 283 10.73 11.10 2.65
N GLY A 284 10.00 11.52 1.61
CA GLY A 284 9.44 12.87 1.50
C GLY A 284 8.44 13.16 2.63
N ILE A 285 7.55 12.21 2.91
CA ILE A 285 6.59 12.32 4.01
C ILE A 285 7.31 12.39 5.37
N ASP A 286 8.29 11.51 5.63
CA ASP A 286 9.08 11.55 6.87
C ASP A 286 9.82 12.90 7.02
N SER A 287 10.39 13.42 5.92
CA SER A 287 11.05 14.73 5.91
C SER A 287 10.08 15.87 6.26
N ALA A 288 8.92 15.89 5.60
CA ALA A 288 7.89 16.90 5.83
C ALA A 288 7.34 16.88 7.26
N LEU A 289 7.07 15.68 7.79
CA LEU A 289 6.63 15.49 9.18
C LEU A 289 7.68 16.01 10.18
N ARG A 290 8.96 15.67 9.99
CA ARG A 290 10.03 16.17 10.87
C ARG A 290 10.13 17.67 10.85
N LEU A 291 10.05 18.28 9.67
CA LEU A 291 10.10 19.73 9.53
C LEU A 291 8.90 20.38 10.23
N LYS A 292 7.69 19.92 9.97
CA LYS A 292 6.45 20.50 10.51
C LYS A 292 6.36 20.39 12.03
N PHE A 293 6.79 19.26 12.59
CA PHE A 293 6.74 18.99 14.04
C PHE A 293 8.06 19.35 14.78
N GLY A 294 9.02 19.99 14.11
CA GLY A 294 10.29 20.40 14.72
C GLY A 294 11.14 19.24 15.23
N PHE A 295 11.03 18.05 14.62
CA PHE A 295 11.73 16.84 15.07
C PHE A 295 13.17 16.81 14.56
N LYS A 296 14.12 16.56 15.43
CA LYS A 296 15.55 16.51 15.12
C LYS A 296 16.11 15.08 15.22
N PRO A 297 17.10 14.68 14.38
CA PRO A 297 17.65 15.48 13.27
C PRO A 297 16.71 15.56 12.07
N PRO A 298 16.74 16.67 11.30
CA PRO A 298 16.04 16.73 10.02
C PRO A 298 16.68 15.76 9.03
N ILE A 299 15.93 15.32 8.03
CA ILE A 299 16.46 14.53 6.90
C ILE A 299 16.29 15.31 5.61
N LYS A 300 17.22 15.09 4.66
CA LYS A 300 17.11 15.71 3.35
C LYS A 300 15.91 15.14 2.59
N SER A 301 15.05 16.03 2.10
CA SER A 301 13.96 15.65 1.19
C SER A 301 14.54 15.07 -0.11
N PRO A 302 13.98 13.98 -0.63
CA PRO A 302 14.35 13.45 -1.93
C PRO A 302 13.83 14.37 -3.05
N GLU A 303 14.32 14.19 -4.26
CA GLU A 303 13.74 14.80 -5.44
C GLU A 303 12.41 14.11 -5.79
N LEU A 304 11.33 14.89 -5.82
CA LEU A 304 9.98 14.45 -6.15
C LEU A 304 9.41 15.33 -7.27
N SER A 305 8.33 14.87 -7.92
CA SER A 305 7.59 15.76 -8.83
C SER A 305 6.88 16.87 -8.03
N ARG A 306 6.66 18.02 -8.68
CA ARG A 306 5.99 19.16 -8.03
C ARG A 306 4.63 18.78 -7.44
N ASP A 307 3.83 17.99 -8.17
CA ASP A 307 2.53 17.53 -7.69
C ASP A 307 2.63 16.59 -6.48
N THR A 308 3.61 15.68 -6.48
CA THR A 308 3.84 14.81 -5.32
C THR A 308 4.30 15.61 -4.11
N GLU A 309 5.17 16.61 -4.27
CA GLU A 309 5.59 17.49 -3.18
C GLU A 309 4.42 18.30 -2.62
N ARG A 310 3.57 18.85 -3.51
CA ARG A 310 2.36 19.57 -3.11
C ARG A 310 1.42 18.69 -2.30
N ILE A 311 1.10 17.49 -2.79
CA ILE A 311 0.23 16.53 -2.10
C ILE A 311 0.77 16.19 -0.71
N ILE A 312 2.08 15.91 -0.60
CA ILE A 312 2.70 15.59 0.70
C ILE A 312 2.58 16.79 1.64
N LYS A 313 2.85 18.01 1.17
CA LYS A 313 2.75 19.21 1.98
C LYS A 313 1.32 19.44 2.47
N GLU A 314 0.34 19.41 1.58
CA GLU A 314 -1.08 19.56 1.90
C GLU A 314 -1.53 18.54 2.96
N THR A 315 -1.17 17.26 2.77
CA THR A 315 -1.50 16.20 3.72
C THR A 315 -0.92 16.45 5.11
N VAL A 316 0.36 16.84 5.19
CA VAL A 316 1.04 17.10 6.46
C VAL A 316 0.50 18.36 7.13
N ASP A 317 0.19 19.40 6.35
CA ASP A 317 -0.38 20.66 6.85
C ASP A 317 -1.79 20.45 7.42
N THR A 318 -2.62 19.67 6.72
CA THR A 318 -3.98 19.31 7.18
C THR A 318 -3.92 18.51 8.48
N ALA A 319 -3.09 17.46 8.53
CA ALA A 319 -2.92 16.66 9.74
C ALA A 319 -2.46 17.50 10.95
N PHE A 320 -1.55 18.44 10.72
CA PHE A 320 -1.07 19.35 11.76
C PHE A 320 -2.17 20.31 12.22
N ALA A 321 -2.99 20.84 11.31
CA ALA A 321 -4.09 21.73 11.63
C ALA A 321 -5.18 21.01 12.45
N GLU A 322 -5.52 19.77 12.08
CA GLU A 322 -6.48 18.95 12.81
C GLU A 322 -6.02 18.66 14.25
N GLU A 323 -4.73 18.31 14.43
CA GLU A 323 -4.19 18.11 15.77
C GLU A 323 -4.25 19.38 16.63
N ARG A 324 -3.95 20.54 16.04
CA ARG A 324 -4.07 21.83 16.76
C ARG A 324 -5.52 22.13 17.14
N LYS A 325 -6.47 21.85 16.26
CA LYS A 325 -7.90 21.99 16.58
C LYS A 325 -8.33 21.04 17.69
N ALA A 326 -7.86 19.78 17.66
CA ALA A 326 -8.16 18.80 18.70
C ALA A 326 -7.51 19.12 20.05
N ALA A 327 -6.30 19.71 20.03
CA ALA A 327 -5.58 20.13 21.23
C ALA A 327 -6.04 21.49 21.77
N ALA A 328 -6.82 22.26 21.02
CA ALA A 328 -7.38 23.52 21.49
C ALA A 328 -8.33 23.25 22.67
N PRO A 329 -8.20 23.98 23.79
CA PRO A 329 -9.07 23.81 24.93
C PRO A 329 -10.51 24.06 24.50
N LYS A 330 -11.40 23.08 24.70
CA LYS A 330 -12.82 23.29 24.55
C LYS A 330 -13.24 24.34 25.58
N ILE A 331 -13.51 25.55 25.09
CA ILE A 331 -14.08 26.59 25.95
C ILE A 331 -15.53 26.19 26.19
N GLU A 332 -15.80 25.50 27.29
CA GLU A 332 -17.17 25.34 27.78
C GLU A 332 -17.60 26.69 28.37
N ILE A 333 -18.37 27.42 27.58
CA ILE A 333 -19.05 28.61 28.09
C ILE A 333 -20.15 28.11 29.04
N ASP A 334 -19.92 28.29 30.31
CA ASP A 334 -20.94 28.01 31.34
C ASP A 334 -22.10 29.01 31.17
N VAL A 335 -23.07 28.55 30.38
CA VAL A 335 -24.28 29.36 30.05
C VAL A 335 -25.04 29.79 31.32
N SER A 336 -24.89 29.04 32.43
CA SER A 336 -25.52 29.38 33.72
C SER A 336 -24.94 30.66 34.31
N LYS A 337 -23.69 31.01 33.99
CA LYS A 337 -23.07 32.25 34.43
C LYS A 337 -23.37 33.46 33.57
N LEU A 338 -23.83 33.24 32.32
CA LEU A 338 -24.24 34.35 31.42
C LEU A 338 -25.43 35.13 31.96
N GLN A 339 -26.35 34.45 32.65
CA GLN A 339 -27.49 35.11 33.27
C GLN A 339 -27.05 36.01 34.38
N SER A 340 -26.18 35.54 35.29
CA SER A 340 -25.66 36.34 36.40
C SER A 340 -24.76 37.52 35.98
N ILE A 341 -24.04 37.36 34.85
CA ILE A 341 -23.27 38.47 34.26
C ILE A 341 -24.18 39.52 33.63
N ARG A 342 -25.26 39.10 32.98
CA ARG A 342 -26.30 40.02 32.45
C ARG A 342 -26.99 40.78 33.59
N ASP A 343 -27.43 40.08 34.61
CA ASP A 343 -28.08 40.69 35.77
C ASP A 343 -27.13 41.68 36.48
N THR A 344 -25.83 41.37 36.58
CA THR A 344 -24.85 42.29 37.14
C THR A 344 -24.57 43.48 36.20
N ALA A 345 -24.56 43.28 34.90
CA ALA A 345 -24.41 44.37 33.92
C ALA A 345 -25.63 45.31 33.92
N ASP A 346 -26.84 44.77 34.06
CA ASP A 346 -28.07 45.57 34.14
C ASP A 346 -28.13 46.36 35.44
N ILE A 347 -27.74 45.79 36.59
CA ILE A 347 -27.61 46.50 37.89
C ILE A 347 -26.55 47.60 37.78
N THR A 348 -25.48 47.38 37.04
CA THR A 348 -24.41 48.37 36.87
C THR A 348 -24.86 49.48 35.93
N ARG A 349 -25.60 49.16 34.89
CA ARG A 349 -26.21 50.13 33.97
C ARG A 349 -27.22 51.01 34.69
N ASP A 350 -28.11 50.43 35.50
CA ASP A 350 -29.12 51.17 36.27
C ASP A 350 -28.53 52.10 37.33
N LYS A 351 -27.31 51.77 37.85
CA LYS A 351 -26.55 52.64 38.76
C LYS A 351 -25.81 53.77 38.04
N LEU A 352 -25.64 53.70 36.73
CA LEU A 352 -24.93 54.69 35.91
C LEU A 352 -25.88 55.65 35.18
N ILE A 353 -27.22 55.38 35.19
CA ILE A 353 -28.23 56.29 34.66
C ILE A 353 -28.50 57.37 35.72
N VAL A 354 -27.84 58.50 35.58
CA VAL A 354 -28.21 59.74 36.24
C VAL A 354 -29.11 60.51 35.27
N ASP A 355 -30.24 60.90 35.78
CA ASP A 355 -31.34 61.58 35.00
C ASP A 355 -30.84 62.68 34.06
N GLU A 356 -31.19 62.59 32.81
CA GLU A 356 -31.44 63.76 31.97
C GLU A 356 -32.63 63.46 31.08
N GLU A 357 -33.54 64.42 31.02
CA GLU A 357 -34.92 64.43 30.59
C GLU A 357 -35.10 64.06 29.11
N GLU A 358 -36.27 63.40 28.82
CA GLU A 358 -36.81 63.12 27.50
C GLU A 358 -37.12 64.37 26.67
N PRO A 359 -37.22 64.23 25.33
CA PRO A 359 -38.56 64.00 24.78
C PRO A 359 -38.68 63.07 23.55
N THR A 360 -39.73 62.33 23.65
CA THR A 360 -40.78 61.99 22.62
C THR A 360 -40.44 61.03 21.48
N GLU A 361 -41.20 59.93 21.54
CA GLU A 361 -41.52 58.91 20.55
C GLU A 361 -41.74 59.38 19.11
N GLN A 362 -41.32 58.54 18.18
CA GLN A 362 -42.15 58.14 17.05
C GLN A 362 -41.85 56.75 16.49
N ILE A 363 -42.88 56.08 16.23
CA ILE A 363 -43.30 54.75 15.90
C ILE A 363 -42.66 54.21 14.63
N ILE A 364 -42.32 52.86 14.67
CA ILE A 364 -41.90 51.96 13.61
C ILE A 364 -42.89 51.92 12.43
N PRO A 365 -42.39 51.62 11.22
CA PRO A 365 -42.63 50.32 10.68
C PRO A 365 -41.43 49.67 9.95
N LYS A 366 -41.47 48.35 9.99
CA LYS A 366 -40.61 47.38 9.36
C LYS A 366 -40.69 47.45 7.84
N ALA A 367 -39.58 47.63 7.13
CA ALA A 367 -39.49 47.34 5.71
C ALA A 367 -38.02 47.11 5.29
N GLU A 368 -37.83 46.01 4.63
CA GLU A 368 -36.91 45.68 3.55
C GLU A 368 -35.48 46.26 3.51
N GLN A 369 -34.52 45.36 3.37
CA GLN A 369 -33.10 45.65 3.13
C GLN A 369 -32.89 46.51 1.88
N PRO A 370 -32.15 47.60 1.97
CA PRO A 370 -31.53 48.19 0.80
C PRO A 370 -30.00 47.89 0.81
N LYS A 371 -29.49 47.66 -0.38
CA LYS A 371 -28.08 47.68 -0.70
C LYS A 371 -27.40 48.92 -0.10
N THR A 372 -26.41 48.69 0.75
CA THR A 372 -25.68 49.75 1.41
C THR A 372 -24.68 50.38 0.44
N GLU A 373 -24.98 51.59 -0.04
CA GLU A 373 -23.97 52.48 -0.62
C GLU A 373 -22.98 52.87 0.49
N VAL A 374 -21.69 52.62 0.26
CA VAL A 374 -20.58 52.90 1.17
C VAL A 374 -20.44 54.42 1.31
N THR A 375 -20.78 55.00 2.46
CA THR A 375 -20.58 56.44 2.72
C THR A 375 -19.09 56.73 2.97
N ALA A 376 -18.57 57.82 2.41
CA ALA A 376 -17.15 58.19 2.32
C ALA A 376 -16.40 58.42 3.67
N ASP A 377 -17.09 58.29 4.81
CA ASP A 377 -16.54 58.59 6.16
C ASP A 377 -16.34 57.36 7.05
N GLU A 378 -16.53 56.18 6.54
CA GLU A 378 -16.33 54.94 7.33
C GLU A 378 -14.85 54.65 7.60
N PRO A 379 -14.45 54.32 8.87
CA PRO A 379 -13.06 54.07 9.24
C PRO A 379 -12.36 53.01 8.38
N CYS A 380 -13.05 51.93 8.02
CA CYS A 380 -12.53 50.84 7.18
C CYS A 380 -12.19 51.30 5.75
N LEU A 381 -13.03 52.19 5.17
CA LEU A 381 -12.77 52.77 3.86
C LEU A 381 -11.54 53.68 3.82
N LYS A 382 -11.28 54.41 4.92
CA LYS A 382 -10.05 55.22 5.06
C LYS A 382 -8.80 54.37 5.11
N VAL A 383 -8.85 53.22 5.83
CA VAL A 383 -7.74 52.25 5.88
C VAL A 383 -7.51 51.61 4.52
N LEU A 384 -8.56 51.21 3.81
CA LEU A 384 -8.44 50.64 2.47
C LEU A 384 -7.85 51.65 1.48
N LYS A 385 -8.28 52.91 1.53
CA LYS A 385 -7.70 53.99 0.69
C LYS A 385 -6.24 54.26 1.03
N ALA A 386 -5.83 54.17 2.30
CA ALA A 386 -4.45 54.32 2.69
C ALA A 386 -3.59 53.20 2.12
N LEU A 387 -4.09 51.94 2.14
CA LEU A 387 -3.41 50.79 1.55
C LEU A 387 -3.26 50.90 0.03
N LEU A 388 -4.29 51.32 -0.68
CA LEU A 388 -4.28 51.52 -2.14
C LEU A 388 -3.40 52.68 -2.54
N GLY A 389 -3.35 53.76 -1.75
CA GLY A 389 -2.56 54.97 -2.03
C GLY A 389 -1.14 54.95 -1.47
N GLY A 390 -0.71 53.88 -0.81
CA GLY A 390 0.64 53.76 -0.26
C GLY A 390 0.88 54.60 0.99
N ALA A 391 -0.15 55.06 1.69
CA ALA A 391 -0.06 55.73 2.99
C ALA A 391 0.01 54.68 4.13
N ASP A 392 0.47 55.13 5.33
CA ASP A 392 0.58 54.25 6.49
C ASP A 392 -0.81 53.81 7.01
N PRO A 393 -1.18 52.52 6.86
CA PRO A 393 -2.49 52.02 7.24
C PRO A 393 -2.63 51.92 8.77
N GLU A 394 -1.55 51.71 9.51
CA GLU A 394 -1.59 51.62 10.98
C GLU A 394 -1.89 52.97 11.60
N LYS A 395 -1.25 54.03 11.09
CA LYS A 395 -1.52 55.39 11.53
C LYS A 395 -2.94 55.80 11.19
N THR A 396 -3.42 55.47 9.99
CA THR A 396 -4.81 55.79 9.52
C THR A 396 -5.87 55.07 10.36
N ALA A 397 -5.63 53.81 10.71
CA ALA A 397 -6.52 53.06 11.59
C ALA A 397 -6.59 53.69 12.99
N ARG A 398 -5.43 54.04 13.55
CA ARG A 398 -5.33 54.69 14.88
C ARG A 398 -6.01 56.02 14.91
N ASP A 399 -5.80 56.87 13.89
CA ASP A 399 -6.45 58.19 13.78
C ASP A 399 -7.93 58.09 13.55
N SER A 400 -8.42 56.95 13.05
CA SER A 400 -9.86 56.66 12.84
C SER A 400 -10.50 55.92 14.03
N GLY A 401 -9.74 55.63 15.10
CA GLY A 401 -10.22 54.99 16.32
C GLY A 401 -10.54 53.51 16.20
N ILE A 402 -9.99 52.82 15.20
CA ILE A 402 -10.19 51.38 14.97
C ILE A 402 -8.85 50.64 15.06
N MET A 403 -8.86 49.40 15.49
CA MET A 403 -7.67 48.54 15.40
C MET A 403 -7.43 48.10 13.97
N LEU A 404 -6.18 48.13 13.49
CA LEU A 404 -5.85 47.80 12.10
C LEU A 404 -6.32 46.39 11.70
N THR A 405 -6.11 45.37 12.56
CA THR A 405 -6.57 44.01 12.33
C THR A 405 -8.08 43.91 12.17
N VAL A 406 -8.84 44.61 13.01
CA VAL A 406 -10.32 44.64 12.94
C VAL A 406 -10.80 45.33 11.65
N ALA A 407 -10.14 46.43 11.27
CA ALA A 407 -10.47 47.14 10.02
C ALA A 407 -10.24 46.24 8.79
N ILE A 408 -9.12 45.45 8.78
CA ILE A 408 -8.80 44.57 7.67
C ILE A 408 -9.73 43.37 7.59
N ASP A 409 -10.07 42.77 8.74
CA ASP A 409 -11.04 41.67 8.78
C ASP A 409 -12.41 42.12 8.27
N GLU A 410 -12.85 43.31 8.66
CA GLU A 410 -14.14 43.91 8.20
C GLU A 410 -14.10 44.27 6.69
N ILE A 411 -12.98 44.74 6.18
CA ILE A 411 -12.80 44.99 4.72
C ILE A 411 -12.86 43.68 3.95
N ASN A 412 -12.15 42.64 4.39
CA ASN A 412 -12.15 41.35 3.75
C ASN A 412 -13.56 40.72 3.76
N GLU A 413 -14.27 40.80 4.88
CA GLU A 413 -15.63 40.27 5.00
C GLU A 413 -16.63 40.99 4.03
N ARG A 414 -16.52 42.31 3.93
CA ARG A 414 -17.38 43.09 3.01
C ARG A 414 -17.10 42.87 1.54
N LEU A 415 -15.82 42.63 1.17
CA LEU A 415 -15.39 42.40 -0.21
C LEU A 415 -15.47 40.93 -0.62
N PHE A 416 -15.71 40.02 0.31
CA PHE A 416 -15.81 38.60 0.03
C PHE A 416 -16.87 38.22 -0.98
N ASP A 417 -18.04 38.91 -0.93
CA ASP A 417 -19.12 38.64 -1.87
C ASP A 417 -18.80 39.08 -3.31
N ASP A 418 -17.92 40.08 -3.47
CA ASP A 418 -17.52 40.62 -4.78
C ASP A 418 -16.33 39.84 -5.38
N PHE A 419 -15.35 39.42 -4.56
CA PHE A 419 -14.09 38.79 -5.02
C PHE A 419 -14.04 37.28 -4.77
N GLY A 420 -14.89 36.73 -3.89
CA GLY A 420 -14.93 35.32 -3.55
C GLY A 420 -13.68 34.84 -2.76
N ASP A 421 -12.83 35.77 -2.33
CA ASP A 421 -11.57 35.49 -1.63
C ASP A 421 -11.15 36.67 -0.73
N THR A 422 -10.15 36.46 0.11
CA THR A 422 -9.53 37.48 0.95
C THR A 422 -8.68 38.42 0.08
N VAL A 423 -8.98 39.72 0.11
CA VAL A 423 -8.30 40.73 -0.73
C VAL A 423 -7.07 41.36 -0.08
N ILE A 424 -7.00 41.35 1.28
CA ILE A 424 -5.86 41.88 2.06
C ILE A 424 -5.31 40.78 2.95
N ILE A 425 -4.02 40.56 2.89
CA ILE A 425 -3.27 39.59 3.73
C ILE A 425 -2.23 40.30 4.58
N PHE A 426 -1.84 39.69 5.72
CA PHE A 426 -0.72 40.16 6.51
C PHE A 426 0.57 39.44 6.08
N ASN A 427 1.59 40.23 5.70
CA ASN A 427 2.96 39.75 5.48
C ASN A 427 3.80 40.16 6.72
N GLY A 428 3.89 39.27 7.71
CA GLY A 428 4.36 39.61 9.04
C GLY A 428 3.37 40.51 9.76
N ASP A 429 3.79 41.70 10.17
CA ASP A 429 2.94 42.69 10.84
C ASP A 429 2.36 43.74 9.88
N THR A 430 2.68 43.65 8.58
CA THR A 430 2.29 44.63 7.58
C THR A 430 1.15 44.08 6.71
N PRO A 431 0.00 44.79 6.59
CA PRO A 431 -1.06 44.38 5.68
C PRO A 431 -0.71 44.75 4.23
N GLU A 432 -0.93 43.82 3.32
CA GLU A 432 -0.70 43.99 1.89
C GLU A 432 -1.93 43.57 1.08
N ILE A 433 -2.28 44.32 0.07
CA ILE A 433 -3.34 43.97 -0.89
C ILE A 433 -2.75 42.94 -1.86
N ILE A 434 -3.46 41.86 -2.09
CA ILE A 434 -3.08 40.83 -3.08
C ILE A 434 -3.04 41.51 -4.46
N GLU A 435 -1.91 41.36 -5.16
CA GLU A 435 -1.60 42.07 -6.40
C GLU A 435 -2.66 41.84 -7.49
N ASP A 436 -3.24 40.65 -7.54
CA ASP A 436 -4.27 40.27 -8.53
C ASP A 436 -5.56 41.07 -8.38
N TYR A 437 -5.88 41.56 -7.18
CA TYR A 437 -7.11 42.35 -6.91
C TYR A 437 -6.88 43.84 -6.86
N LYS A 438 -5.66 44.30 -6.91
CA LYS A 438 -5.26 45.69 -6.68
C LYS A 438 -5.86 46.66 -7.71
N GLU A 439 -5.81 46.30 -9.00
CA GLU A 439 -6.31 47.13 -10.09
C GLU A 439 -7.86 47.19 -10.09
N GLU A 440 -8.51 46.09 -9.72
CA GLU A 440 -9.95 46.01 -9.63
C GLU A 440 -10.49 46.85 -8.45
N LEU A 441 -9.79 46.76 -7.30
CA LEU A 441 -10.08 47.58 -6.13
C LEU A 441 -9.89 49.08 -6.41
N LYS A 442 -8.85 49.50 -7.13
CA LYS A 442 -8.67 50.91 -7.56
C LYS A 442 -9.84 51.37 -8.42
N GLY A 443 -10.28 50.51 -9.33
CA GLY A 443 -11.44 50.83 -10.19
C GLY A 443 -12.73 50.99 -9.42
N MET A 444 -12.99 50.11 -8.42
CA MET A 444 -14.20 50.16 -7.58
C MET A 444 -14.28 51.43 -6.70
N PHE A 445 -13.13 51.89 -6.20
CA PHE A 445 -13.10 53.03 -5.26
C PHE A 445 -12.61 54.33 -5.86
N ASN A 446 -12.45 54.38 -7.20
CA ASN A 446 -12.02 55.58 -7.97
C ASN A 446 -10.72 56.24 -7.44
N ILE A 447 -9.69 55.41 -7.20
CA ILE A 447 -8.39 55.81 -6.66
C ILE A 447 -7.29 55.63 -7.71
#